data_0f29de9a1d698c1957fc76523054738c
#
_entry.id   0f29de9a1d698c1957fc76523054738c
#
_cell.length_a   1.000
_cell.length_b   1.000
_cell.length_c   1.000
_cell.angle_alpha   90.00
_cell.angle_beta   90.00
_cell.angle_gamma   90.00
#
_symmetry.space_group_name_H-M   'P 1'
#
loop_
_entity.id
_entity.type
_entity.pdbx_description
1 polymer ?
#
loop_
_entity_poly.entity_id
_entity_poly.type
_entity_poly.pdbx_seq_one_letter_code
_entity_poly.pdbx_strand_id
1 'polypeptide(L)'
;MKRYKIESMLAVVALFLFATGCGGGAVDDQPDMGQVTGTITMDGSPLADAQVTFRPEKGRAASGRTDSSGKYELIYVGETKGAKIGSNKVSITTPQQESPEEGEETKKPKEKIPAQYNSKTTLTADVKAGENVFDFELKSK
;
A
#
# COMPACT_ATOMS: atom_id res chain seq x y z
N MET A 1 75.33 -15.39 38.74
CA MET A 1 74.26 -14.47 38.28
C MET A 1 73.95 -14.75 36.83
N LYS A 2 72.93 -15.47 36.56
CA LYS A 2 72.47 -15.76 35.19
C LYS A 2 71.40 -14.77 34.81
N ARG A 3 71.70 -13.94 33.85
CA ARG A 3 70.71 -13.05 33.25
C ARG A 3 69.92 -13.87 32.31
N TYR A 4 68.64 -14.06 32.63
CA TYR A 4 67.72 -14.62 31.71
C TYR A 4 67.17 -13.48 30.80
N LYS A 5 67.58 -13.55 29.55
CA LYS A 5 66.97 -12.80 28.51
C LYS A 5 65.63 -13.46 28.27
N ILE A 6 64.58 -12.82 28.71
CA ILE A 6 63.20 -13.17 28.32
C ILE A 6 63.01 -12.55 26.96
N GLU A 7 63.29 -13.32 25.95
CA GLU A 7 62.76 -13.03 24.61
C GLU A 7 61.27 -13.22 24.67
N SER A 8 60.65 -12.14 24.75
CA SER A 8 59.19 -12.09 24.67
C SER A 8 58.74 -12.56 23.30
N MET A 9 58.41 -13.82 23.24
CA MET A 9 57.66 -14.33 22.12
C MET A 9 56.21 -13.85 22.28
N LEU A 10 55.98 -12.65 21.80
CA LEU A 10 54.67 -12.14 21.58
C LEU A 10 54.07 -12.91 20.39
N ALA A 11 53.55 -14.08 20.70
CA ALA A 11 52.60 -14.72 19.79
C ALA A 11 51.30 -13.92 19.84
N VAL A 12 51.27 -12.91 19.00
CA VAL A 12 50.02 -12.24 18.67
C VAL A 12 49.23 -13.23 17.85
N VAL A 13 48.46 -14.04 18.54
CA VAL A 13 47.37 -14.76 17.94
C VAL A 13 46.29 -13.72 17.64
N ALA A 14 46.43 -13.09 16.49
CA ALA A 14 45.36 -12.34 15.91
C ALA A 14 44.27 -13.35 15.50
N LEU A 15 43.40 -13.64 16.45
CA LEU A 15 42.18 -14.35 16.22
C LEU A 15 41.27 -13.40 15.42
N PHE A 16 41.45 -13.42 14.11
CA PHE A 16 40.45 -12.85 13.18
C PHE A 16 39.17 -13.67 13.30
N LEU A 17 38.34 -13.25 14.23
CA LEU A 17 36.92 -13.56 14.16
C LEU A 17 36.36 -12.88 12.91
N PHE A 18 36.44 -13.58 11.80
CA PHE A 18 35.54 -13.30 10.69
C PHE A 18 34.11 -13.60 11.19
N ALA A 19 33.53 -12.62 11.82
CA ALA A 19 32.07 -12.56 11.87
C ALA A 19 31.62 -12.43 10.42
N THR A 20 31.43 -13.55 9.75
CA THR A 20 30.55 -13.60 8.59
C THR A 20 29.17 -13.24 9.11
N GLY A 21 28.90 -11.94 9.19
CA GLY A 21 27.57 -11.47 9.29
C GLY A 21 26.85 -11.98 8.07
N CYS A 22 26.06 -13.05 8.23
CA CYS A 22 24.95 -13.29 7.35
C CYS A 22 24.05 -12.07 7.44
N GLY A 23 24.34 -11.07 6.64
CA GLY A 23 23.37 -10.13 6.24
C GLY A 23 22.32 -10.91 5.48
N GLY A 24 21.35 -11.49 6.18
CA GLY A 24 20.11 -11.89 5.59
C GLY A 24 19.53 -10.62 5.02
N GLY A 25 19.80 -10.34 3.75
CA GLY A 25 19.05 -9.37 3.01
C GLY A 25 17.60 -9.85 3.11
N ALA A 26 16.79 -9.17 3.93
CA ALA A 26 15.37 -9.24 3.73
C ALA A 26 15.18 -8.84 2.28
N VAL A 27 14.90 -9.79 1.41
CA VAL A 27 14.38 -9.51 0.11
C VAL A 27 13.12 -8.75 0.40
N ASP A 28 13.17 -7.44 0.20
CA ASP A 28 12.00 -6.60 0.25
C ASP A 28 11.15 -7.02 -0.95
N ASP A 29 10.33 -8.04 -0.74
CA ASP A 29 9.43 -8.59 -1.75
C ASP A 29 8.22 -7.67 -1.94
N GLN A 30 8.38 -6.41 -1.52
CA GLN A 30 7.40 -5.38 -1.80
C GLN A 30 7.52 -4.96 -3.25
N PRO A 31 6.42 -4.93 -3.98
CA PRO A 31 6.43 -4.41 -5.34
C PRO A 31 6.80 -2.93 -5.34
N ASP A 32 7.37 -2.47 -6.44
CA ASP A 32 7.59 -1.04 -6.64
C ASP A 32 6.28 -0.28 -6.50
N MET A 33 6.28 0.71 -5.62
CA MET A 33 5.09 1.46 -5.23
C MET A 33 5.20 2.91 -5.64
N GLY A 34 4.07 3.49 -6.07
CA GLY A 34 3.89 4.92 -6.19
C GLY A 34 2.86 5.41 -5.18
N GLN A 35 3.09 6.56 -4.57
CA GLN A 35 2.08 7.19 -3.72
C GLN A 35 0.92 7.65 -4.59
N VAL A 36 -0.30 7.42 -4.13
CA VAL A 36 -1.51 7.79 -4.87
C VAL A 36 -2.48 8.50 -3.95
N THR A 37 -2.82 9.69 -4.36
CA THR A 37 -3.86 10.53 -3.76
C THR A 37 -4.80 11.03 -4.84
N GLY A 38 -5.89 11.65 -4.44
CA GLY A 38 -6.81 12.27 -5.39
C GLY A 38 -8.11 12.71 -4.73
N THR A 39 -9.02 13.16 -5.56
CA THR A 39 -10.34 13.63 -5.14
C THR A 39 -11.42 12.95 -5.95
N ILE A 40 -12.48 12.52 -5.30
CA ILE A 40 -13.67 11.98 -5.94
C ILE A 40 -14.81 12.97 -5.80
N THR A 41 -15.43 13.27 -6.92
CA THR A 41 -16.67 14.06 -6.96
C THR A 41 -17.79 13.26 -7.62
N MET A 42 -19.01 13.53 -7.22
CA MET A 42 -20.22 13.00 -7.86
C MET A 42 -21.16 14.16 -8.18
N ASP A 43 -21.52 14.27 -9.44
CA ASP A 43 -22.35 15.38 -9.94
C ASP A 43 -21.82 16.78 -9.53
N GLY A 44 -20.49 16.92 -9.49
CA GLY A 44 -19.80 18.16 -9.14
C GLY A 44 -19.60 18.42 -7.66
N SER A 45 -20.09 17.55 -6.77
CA SER A 45 -19.92 17.67 -5.32
C SER A 45 -18.92 16.65 -4.79
N PRO A 46 -18.13 16.97 -3.76
CA PRO A 46 -17.23 16.00 -3.13
C PRO A 46 -17.99 14.77 -2.65
N LEU A 47 -17.48 13.59 -2.97
CA LEU A 47 -18.06 12.32 -2.54
C LEU A 47 -17.31 11.81 -1.31
N ALA A 48 -17.93 11.95 -0.15
CA ALA A 48 -17.40 11.41 1.11
C ALA A 48 -17.73 9.93 1.29
N ASP A 49 -16.94 9.26 2.11
CA ASP A 49 -17.15 7.85 2.48
C ASP A 49 -17.21 6.88 1.29
N ALA A 50 -16.55 7.18 0.20
CA ALA A 50 -16.39 6.24 -0.90
C ALA A 50 -15.10 5.43 -0.73
N GLN A 51 -15.16 4.16 -1.04
CA GLN A 51 -13.98 3.31 -1.09
C GLN A 51 -13.42 3.28 -2.50
N VAL A 52 -12.16 3.69 -2.64
CA VAL A 52 -11.40 3.66 -3.89
C VAL A 52 -10.46 2.47 -3.84
N THR A 53 -10.48 1.64 -4.87
CA THR A 53 -9.60 0.47 -4.96
C THR A 53 -8.85 0.48 -6.28
N PHE A 54 -7.54 0.39 -6.20
CA PHE A 54 -6.66 0.21 -7.35
C PHE A 54 -6.19 -1.24 -7.39
N ARG A 55 -6.53 -1.94 -8.43
CA ARG A 55 -6.18 -3.36 -8.61
C ARG A 55 -5.25 -3.52 -9.79
N PRO A 56 -3.98 -3.89 -9.55
CA PRO A 56 -3.05 -4.21 -10.61
C PRO A 56 -3.45 -5.53 -11.29
N GLU A 57 -2.96 -5.78 -12.48
CA GLU A 57 -3.18 -7.05 -13.19
C GLU A 57 -2.63 -8.24 -12.38
N LYS A 58 -1.49 -8.05 -11.73
CA LYS A 58 -0.87 -9.05 -10.86
C LYS A 58 -0.49 -8.42 -9.53
N GLY A 59 -0.86 -9.08 -8.44
CA GLY A 59 -0.54 -8.66 -7.09
C GLY A 59 -1.76 -8.19 -6.32
N ARG A 60 -1.49 -7.55 -5.19
CA ARG A 60 -2.53 -7.10 -4.25
C ARG A 60 -3.07 -5.74 -4.66
N ALA A 61 -4.35 -5.53 -4.44
CA ALA A 61 -4.98 -4.23 -4.59
C ALA A 61 -4.61 -3.29 -3.44
N ALA A 62 -4.53 -2.00 -3.74
CA ALA A 62 -4.47 -0.94 -2.76
C ALA A 62 -5.83 -0.26 -2.65
N SER A 63 -6.17 0.24 -1.49
CA SER A 63 -7.45 0.91 -1.28
C SER A 63 -7.32 2.13 -0.38
N GLY A 64 -8.26 3.03 -0.52
CA GLY A 64 -8.40 4.21 0.32
C GLY A 64 -9.85 4.59 0.47
N ARG A 65 -10.13 5.44 1.43
CA ARG A 65 -11.48 5.97 1.69
C ARG A 65 -11.47 7.47 1.56
N THR A 66 -12.48 8.02 0.91
CA THR A 66 -12.60 9.47 0.81
C THR A 66 -13.05 10.10 2.12
N ASP A 67 -12.48 11.25 2.44
CA ASP A 67 -12.90 12.10 3.55
C ASP A 67 -14.10 12.99 3.18
N SER A 68 -14.48 13.88 4.09
CA SER A 68 -15.59 14.81 3.87
C SER A 68 -15.40 15.78 2.70
N SER A 69 -14.16 15.96 2.25
CA SER A 69 -13.80 16.77 1.09
C SER A 69 -13.67 15.95 -0.20
N GLY A 70 -13.97 14.65 -0.15
CA GLY A 70 -13.81 13.73 -1.27
C GLY A 70 -12.38 13.31 -1.54
N LYS A 71 -11.41 13.68 -0.68
CA LYS A 71 -10.00 13.33 -0.85
C LYS A 71 -9.72 11.93 -0.33
N TYR A 72 -8.85 11.21 -1.04
CA TYR A 72 -8.40 9.88 -0.64
C TYR A 72 -6.88 9.74 -0.75
N GLU A 73 -6.35 8.81 0.00
CA GLU A 73 -4.97 8.31 -0.11
C GLU A 73 -5.02 6.79 -0.12
N LEU A 74 -4.28 6.17 -1.01
CA LEU A 74 -4.25 4.71 -1.09
C LEU A 74 -3.27 4.12 -0.08
N ILE A 75 -3.70 3.03 0.53
CA ILE A 75 -2.90 2.17 1.40
C ILE A 75 -2.84 0.78 0.76
N TYR A 76 -1.65 0.24 0.66
CA TYR A 76 -1.40 -1.08 0.07
C TYR A 76 -1.57 -2.20 1.09
N VAL A 77 -0.80 -2.16 2.16
CA VAL A 77 -0.85 -3.13 3.27
C VAL A 77 -0.44 -2.44 4.56
N GLY A 78 -1.17 -2.65 5.64
CA GLY A 78 -0.86 -2.06 6.92
C GLY A 78 -0.79 -0.53 6.83
N GLU A 79 0.39 0.02 7.01
CA GLU A 79 0.65 1.46 6.89
C GLU A 79 1.38 1.86 5.59
N THR A 80 1.63 0.90 4.71
CA THR A 80 2.32 1.17 3.44
C THR A 80 1.43 1.93 2.48
N LYS A 81 1.78 3.19 2.24
CA LYS A 81 1.04 4.08 1.37
C LYS A 81 1.33 3.82 -0.10
N GLY A 82 0.29 3.98 -0.93
CA GLY A 82 0.40 3.93 -2.37
C GLY A 82 -0.21 2.69 -3.01
N ALA A 83 0.09 2.52 -4.28
CA ALA A 83 -0.35 1.39 -5.11
C ALA A 83 0.81 0.88 -5.96
N LYS A 84 0.71 -0.34 -6.43
CA LYS A 84 1.71 -0.94 -7.31
C LYS A 84 1.85 -0.12 -8.59
N ILE A 85 3.10 0.16 -8.97
CA ILE A 85 3.43 0.84 -10.23
C ILE A 85 2.90 0.05 -11.42
N GLY A 86 2.42 0.76 -12.42
CA GLY A 86 1.85 0.23 -13.64
C GLY A 86 0.34 0.42 -13.74
N SER A 87 -0.27 -0.25 -14.69
CA SER A 87 -1.71 -0.14 -14.94
C SER A 87 -2.52 -0.80 -13.83
N ASN A 88 -3.43 -0.05 -13.26
CA ASN A 88 -4.36 -0.50 -12.23
C ASN A 88 -5.79 -0.26 -12.69
N LYS A 89 -6.64 -1.26 -12.50
CA LYS A 89 -8.09 -1.12 -12.65
C LYS A 89 -8.64 -0.43 -11.41
N VAL A 90 -9.39 0.65 -11.62
CA VAL A 90 -9.95 1.46 -10.53
C VAL A 90 -11.41 1.12 -10.31
N SER A 91 -11.80 0.88 -9.08
CA SER A 91 -13.20 0.77 -8.69
C SER A 91 -13.52 1.68 -7.52
N ILE A 92 -14.72 2.25 -7.54
CA ILE A 92 -15.21 3.16 -6.53
C ILE A 92 -16.56 2.62 -6.05
N THR A 93 -16.65 2.32 -4.75
CA THR A 93 -17.81 1.69 -4.14
C THR A 93 -18.28 2.43 -2.90
N THR A 94 -19.53 2.25 -2.54
CA THR A 94 -19.98 2.59 -1.20
C THR A 94 -19.35 1.61 -0.20
N PRO A 95 -18.75 2.10 0.91
CA PRO A 95 -18.12 1.21 1.88
C PRO A 95 -19.12 0.21 2.43
N GLN A 96 -18.74 -1.04 2.48
CA GLN A 96 -19.48 -2.05 3.21
C GLN A 96 -19.12 -1.90 4.69
N GLN A 97 -20.09 -1.60 5.52
CA GLN A 97 -19.90 -1.70 6.96
C GLN A 97 -19.84 -3.18 7.30
N GLU A 98 -18.68 -3.63 7.74
CA GLU A 98 -18.58 -4.94 8.37
C GLU A 98 -19.31 -4.84 9.71
N SER A 99 -20.49 -5.42 9.79
CA SER A 99 -21.20 -5.54 11.07
C SER A 99 -20.52 -6.62 11.92
N PRO A 100 -20.10 -6.30 13.14
CA PRO A 100 -19.37 -7.25 13.98
C PRO A 100 -20.26 -8.29 14.69
N GLU A 101 -21.55 -8.39 14.38
CA GLU A 101 -22.45 -9.30 15.10
C GLU A 101 -23.02 -10.38 14.17
N GLU A 102 -22.67 -11.63 14.49
CA GLU A 102 -23.31 -12.83 13.96
C GLU A 102 -24.76 -12.87 14.45
N GLY A 103 -25.72 -12.74 13.53
CA GLY A 103 -27.10 -13.08 13.83
C GLY A 103 -28.20 -12.18 13.29
N GLU A 104 -27.94 -11.00 12.79
CA GLU A 104 -28.90 -10.22 12.03
C GLU A 104 -28.59 -10.26 10.57
N GLU A 105 -29.61 -10.57 9.74
CA GLU A 105 -29.55 -10.33 8.30
C GLU A 105 -29.37 -8.82 8.07
N THR A 106 -28.13 -8.35 8.20
CA THR A 106 -27.79 -6.97 7.89
C THR A 106 -27.97 -6.81 6.39
N LYS A 107 -29.00 -6.08 6.03
CA LYS A 107 -29.20 -5.63 4.65
C LYS A 107 -27.89 -4.97 4.22
N LYS A 108 -27.17 -5.61 3.29
CA LYS A 108 -25.97 -5.03 2.70
C LYS A 108 -26.27 -3.59 2.32
N PRO A 109 -25.45 -2.62 2.73
CA PRO A 109 -25.68 -1.24 2.36
C PRO A 109 -25.90 -1.17 0.86
N LYS A 110 -26.98 -0.53 0.44
CA LYS A 110 -27.28 -0.41 -0.98
C LYS A 110 -26.19 0.41 -1.64
N GLU A 111 -25.57 -0.17 -2.68
CA GLU A 111 -24.61 0.55 -3.49
C GLU A 111 -25.25 1.81 -4.09
N LYS A 112 -24.68 2.96 -3.77
CA LYS A 112 -25.16 4.28 -4.23
C LYS A 112 -24.41 4.75 -5.48
N ILE A 113 -23.23 4.17 -5.72
CA ILE A 113 -22.38 4.53 -6.85
C ILE A 113 -22.74 3.64 -8.04
N PRO A 114 -22.96 4.22 -9.23
CA PRO A 114 -23.33 3.44 -10.40
C PRO A 114 -22.35 2.34 -10.74
N ALA A 115 -22.87 1.21 -11.23
CA ALA A 115 -22.08 0.00 -11.52
C ALA A 115 -20.91 0.25 -12.49
N GLN A 116 -21.01 1.26 -13.34
CA GLN A 116 -19.94 1.66 -14.26
C GLN A 116 -18.66 2.12 -13.57
N TYR A 117 -18.69 2.40 -12.26
CA TYR A 117 -17.53 2.80 -11.47
C TYR A 117 -17.05 1.70 -10.50
N ASN A 118 -17.76 0.58 -10.44
CA ASN A 118 -17.43 -0.54 -9.58
C ASN A 118 -17.47 -1.90 -10.28
N SER A 119 -18.58 -2.63 -10.26
CA SER A 119 -18.67 -3.98 -10.82
C SER A 119 -18.46 -4.04 -12.34
N LYS A 120 -18.77 -2.95 -13.04
CA LYS A 120 -18.58 -2.80 -14.50
C LYS A 120 -17.55 -1.71 -14.83
N THR A 121 -16.63 -1.44 -13.92
CA THR A 121 -15.67 -0.34 -14.12
C THR A 121 -14.78 -0.55 -15.32
N THR A 122 -14.59 0.51 -16.07
CA THR A 122 -13.59 0.64 -17.14
C THR A 122 -12.50 1.64 -16.77
N LEU A 123 -12.56 2.20 -15.54
CA LEU A 123 -11.57 3.14 -15.06
C LEU A 123 -10.21 2.45 -14.87
N THR A 124 -9.19 3.09 -15.37
CA THR A 124 -7.80 2.65 -15.20
C THR A 124 -6.93 3.83 -14.79
N ALA A 125 -5.86 3.53 -14.05
CA ALA A 125 -4.85 4.49 -13.68
C ALA A 125 -3.46 3.86 -13.83
N ASP A 126 -2.56 4.59 -14.47
CA ASP A 126 -1.18 4.18 -14.64
C ASP A 126 -0.33 4.83 -13.54
N VAL A 127 -0.03 4.05 -12.50
CA VAL A 127 0.73 4.51 -11.34
C VAL A 127 2.21 4.53 -11.68
N LYS A 128 2.86 5.65 -11.40
CA LYS A 128 4.30 5.85 -11.60
C LYS A 128 5.02 5.96 -10.26
N ALA A 129 6.34 5.79 -10.29
CA ALA A 129 7.17 6.04 -9.12
C ALA A 129 7.00 7.48 -8.63
N GLY A 130 7.00 7.68 -7.32
CA GLY A 130 6.79 8.98 -6.70
C GLY A 130 5.33 9.28 -6.43
N GLU A 131 4.96 10.55 -6.49
CA GLU A 131 3.61 11.01 -6.20
C GLU A 131 2.72 11.00 -7.44
N ASN A 132 1.52 10.46 -7.29
CA ASN A 132 0.49 10.43 -8.31
C ASN A 132 -0.79 11.05 -7.77
N VAL A 133 -1.47 11.83 -8.58
CA VAL A 133 -2.77 12.40 -8.28
C VAL A 133 -3.78 11.94 -9.33
N PHE A 134 -4.80 11.22 -8.89
CA PHE A 134 -5.89 10.77 -9.75
C PHE A 134 -7.22 11.25 -9.21
N ASP A 135 -7.82 12.20 -9.91
CA ASP A 135 -9.13 12.74 -9.60
C ASP A 135 -10.19 12.06 -10.49
N PHE A 136 -11.31 11.69 -9.91
CA PHE A 136 -12.41 11.05 -10.64
C PHE A 136 -13.71 11.84 -10.45
N GLU A 137 -14.31 12.21 -11.57
CA GLU A 137 -15.61 12.83 -11.60
C GLU A 137 -16.68 11.79 -11.96
N LEU A 138 -17.51 11.46 -11.01
CA LEU A 138 -18.59 10.50 -11.18
C LEU A 138 -19.90 11.20 -11.55
N LYS A 139 -20.75 10.47 -12.23
CA LYS A 139 -22.13 10.89 -12.53
C LYS A 139 -23.09 9.87 -11.95
N SER A 140 -24.17 10.33 -11.35
CA SER A 140 -25.19 9.47 -10.77
C SER A 140 -26.10 8.79 -11.82
N LYS A 141 -26.06 9.28 -13.05
CA LYS A 141 -26.77 8.74 -14.22
C LYS A 141 -25.90 8.84 -15.47
#